data_3e5fcaa83ac0ae527b51c38328515757
#
_entry.id   3e5fcaa83ac0ae527b51c38328515757
#
_cell.length_a   1.000
_cell.length_b   1.000
_cell.length_c   1.000
_cell.angle_alpha   90.00
_cell.angle_beta   90.00
_cell.angle_gamma   90.00
#
_symmetry.space_group_name_H-M   'P 1'
#
loop_
_entity.id
_entity.type
_entity.pdbx_description
1 polymer ?
#
loop_
_entity_poly.entity_id
_entity_poly.type
_entity_poly.pdbx_seq_one_letter_code
_entity_poly.pdbx_strand_id
1 'polypeptide(L)'
;MPDAQTNPVTIVYWRDIPAQVIVGKGRRGAKVQLPERFEQAIDRCAMKVGAQDTDSYLAEWRKGDAYDVAGEQEQVARAEALRLEAEYDTDRIKALIANDGWDRRA
;
A
#
# COMPACT_ATOMS: atom_id res chain seq x y z
N MET A 1 24.37 7.66 19.50
CA MET A 1 23.92 7.62 19.23
C MET A 1 23.36 7.41 18.74
N PRO A 2 23.34 7.31 18.55
CA PRO A 2 22.83 7.02 17.99
C PRO A 2 21.80 6.85 17.74
N ASP A 3 21.65 7.15 17.70
CA ASP A 3 20.48 6.92 17.53
C ASP A 3 19.93 6.94 16.27
N ALA A 4 20.02 5.97 15.63
CA ALA A 4 19.31 5.74 14.43
C ALA A 4 17.85 6.04 14.67
N GLN A 5 17.35 7.10 14.14
CA GLN A 5 15.93 7.30 14.11
C GLN A 5 15.34 6.18 13.26
N THR A 6 14.50 5.38 13.88
CA THR A 6 13.70 4.42 13.14
C THR A 6 12.25 4.84 13.22
N ASN A 7 11.51 4.60 12.16
CA ASN A 7 10.10 4.91 12.11
C ASN A 7 9.32 3.68 11.66
N PRO A 8 8.16 3.43 12.27
CA PRO A 8 7.32 2.33 11.80
C PRO A 8 6.69 2.71 10.47
N VAL A 9 6.72 1.78 9.54
CA VAL A 9 6.12 1.92 8.21
C VAL A 9 4.93 0.98 8.13
N THR A 10 3.80 1.52 7.72
CA THR A 10 2.58 0.73 7.52
C THR A 10 2.09 0.97 6.10
N ILE A 11 1.86 -0.11 5.37
CA ILE A 11 1.30 -0.01 4.02
C ILE A 11 -0.20 -0.28 4.12
N VAL A 12 -0.99 0.57 3.49
CA VAL A 12 -2.44 0.38 3.40
C VAL A 12 -2.74 -0.32 2.09
N TYR A 13 -3.51 -1.41 2.16
CA TYR A 13 -3.85 -2.25 1.01
C TYR A 13 -5.34 -2.35 0.83
N TRP A 14 -5.76 -2.52 -0.42
CA TRP A 14 -7.09 -3.03 -0.75
C TRP A 14 -6.88 -4.45 -1.25
N ARG A 15 -7.28 -5.44 -0.45
CA ARG A 15 -6.84 -6.84 -0.61
C ARG A 15 -5.30 -6.87 -0.58
N ASP A 16 -4.62 -7.22 -1.66
CA ASP A 16 -3.15 -7.19 -1.71
C ASP A 16 -2.59 -6.13 -2.64
N ILE A 17 -3.43 -5.15 -3.04
CA ILE A 17 -2.99 -4.03 -3.87
C ILE A 17 -2.65 -2.86 -2.96
N PRO A 18 -1.39 -2.39 -2.96
CA PRO A 18 -1.01 -1.28 -2.08
C PRO A 18 -1.60 0.04 -2.58
N ALA A 19 -1.90 0.94 -1.65
CA ALA A 19 -2.49 2.23 -1.96
C ALA A 19 -1.75 3.40 -1.33
N GLN A 20 -1.21 3.22 -0.14
CA GLN A 20 -0.65 4.34 0.62
C GLN A 20 0.42 3.85 1.58
N VAL A 21 1.44 4.69 1.78
CA VAL A 21 2.50 4.45 2.77
C VAL A 21 2.28 5.42 3.93
N ILE A 22 2.26 4.89 5.14
CA ILE A 22 2.16 5.69 6.36
C ILE A 22 3.43 5.44 7.17
N VAL A 23 4.12 6.52 7.56
CA VAL A 23 5.35 6.41 8.34
C VAL A 23 5.18 7.21 9.63
N GLY A 24 5.53 6.61 10.75
CA GLY A 24 5.38 7.22 12.06
C GLY A 24 4.03 6.91 12.68
N LYS A 25 3.75 7.58 13.78
CA LYS A 25 2.53 7.33 14.55
C LYS A 25 1.66 8.58 14.59
N GLY A 26 0.36 8.38 14.55
CA GLY A 26 -0.63 9.42 14.75
C GLY A 26 -0.59 10.50 13.68
N ARG A 27 -1.01 11.68 14.06
CA ARG A 27 -1.18 12.81 13.13
C ARG A 27 0.12 13.37 12.60
N ARG A 28 1.22 13.11 13.30
CA ARG A 28 2.53 13.64 12.91
C ARG A 28 3.27 12.75 11.94
N GLY A 29 2.68 11.62 11.61
CA GLY A 29 3.29 10.71 10.66
C GLY A 29 3.23 11.26 9.24
N ALA A 30 4.18 10.85 8.41
CA ALA A 30 4.18 11.17 7.01
C ALA A 30 3.31 10.17 6.24
N LYS A 31 2.58 10.66 5.25
CA LYS A 31 1.75 9.81 4.41
C LYS A 31 2.05 10.12 2.96
N VAL A 32 2.26 9.07 2.17
CA VAL A 32 2.46 9.22 0.73
C VAL A 32 1.48 8.30 0.02
N GLN A 33 0.66 8.91 -0.83
CA GLN A 33 -0.26 8.17 -1.68
C GLN A 33 0.51 7.62 -2.86
N LEU A 34 0.27 6.35 -3.20
CA LEU A 34 0.90 5.77 -4.39
C LEU A 34 0.28 6.38 -5.66
N PRO A 35 0.97 6.26 -6.81
CA PRO A 35 0.46 6.84 -8.05
C PRO A 35 -0.95 6.37 -8.40
N GLU A 36 -1.64 7.17 -9.20
CA GLU A 36 -3.02 6.93 -9.59
C GLU A 36 -3.26 5.55 -10.18
N ARG A 37 -2.27 4.97 -10.84
CA ARG A 37 -2.42 3.62 -11.42
C ARG A 37 -2.76 2.56 -10.37
N PHE A 38 -2.35 2.77 -9.12
CA PHE A 38 -2.72 1.86 -8.01
C PHE A 38 -4.18 2.01 -7.64
N GLU A 39 -4.66 3.25 -7.55
CA GLU A 39 -6.07 3.52 -7.27
C GLU A 39 -6.96 2.98 -8.38
N GLN A 40 -6.56 3.19 -9.63
CA GLN A 40 -7.28 2.66 -10.78
C GLN A 40 -7.32 1.14 -10.77
N ALA A 41 -6.22 0.50 -10.35
CA ALA A 41 -6.16 -0.95 -10.24
C ALA A 41 -7.13 -1.47 -9.18
N ILE A 42 -7.20 -0.77 -8.04
CA ILE A 42 -8.13 -1.13 -6.97
C ILE A 42 -9.58 -1.01 -7.47
N ASP A 43 -9.91 0.09 -8.12
CA ASP A 43 -11.25 0.30 -8.65
C ASP A 43 -11.63 -0.77 -9.66
N ARG A 44 -10.70 -1.07 -10.57
CA ARG A 44 -10.93 -2.11 -11.58
C ARG A 44 -11.14 -3.47 -10.94
N CYS A 45 -10.34 -3.79 -9.93
CA CYS A 45 -10.46 -5.05 -9.23
C CYS A 45 -11.79 -5.14 -8.48
N ALA A 46 -12.20 -4.06 -7.82
CA ALA A 46 -13.47 -4.01 -7.11
C ALA A 46 -14.65 -4.25 -8.05
N MET A 47 -14.58 -3.66 -9.24
CA MET A 47 -15.62 -3.87 -10.26
C MET A 47 -15.67 -5.33 -10.71
N LYS A 48 -14.48 -5.91 -10.93
CA LYS A 48 -14.37 -7.29 -11.39
C LYS A 48 -14.98 -8.29 -10.41
N VAL A 49 -14.75 -8.07 -9.10
CA VAL A 49 -15.21 -9.03 -8.08
C VAL A 49 -16.59 -8.68 -7.51
N GLY A 50 -17.20 -7.63 -8.01
CA GLY A 50 -18.54 -7.22 -7.56
C GLY A 50 -18.55 -6.49 -6.22
N ALA A 51 -17.41 -5.99 -5.76
CA ALA A 51 -17.31 -5.24 -4.50
C ALA A 51 -17.52 -3.76 -4.74
N GLN A 52 -18.65 -3.41 -5.37
CA GLN A 52 -18.93 -2.02 -5.75
C GLN A 52 -19.78 -1.27 -4.73
N ASP A 53 -20.54 -1.98 -3.91
CA ASP A 53 -21.29 -1.32 -2.86
C ASP A 53 -20.33 -0.89 -1.74
N THR A 54 -20.75 0.13 -0.99
CA THR A 54 -19.90 0.75 0.03
C THR A 54 -19.37 -0.26 1.04
N ASP A 55 -20.22 -1.12 1.55
CA ASP A 55 -19.81 -2.07 2.59
C ASP A 55 -18.79 -3.08 2.09
N SER A 56 -19.03 -3.65 0.91
CA SER A 56 -18.12 -4.64 0.34
C SER A 56 -16.77 -4.02 -0.01
N TYR A 57 -16.79 -2.82 -0.55
CA TYR A 57 -15.57 -2.10 -0.91
C TYR A 57 -14.75 -1.78 0.34
N LEU A 58 -15.37 -1.21 1.36
CA LEU A 58 -14.68 -0.80 2.58
C LEU A 58 -14.16 -1.99 3.38
N ALA A 59 -14.83 -3.12 3.31
CA ALA A 59 -14.43 -4.31 4.07
C ALA A 59 -13.07 -4.85 3.64
N GLU A 60 -12.62 -4.54 2.43
CA GLU A 60 -11.36 -5.08 1.90
C GLU A 60 -10.14 -4.19 2.16
N TRP A 61 -10.35 -3.00 2.72
CA TRP A 61 -9.23 -2.15 3.12
C TRP A 61 -8.59 -2.72 4.38
N ARG A 62 -7.26 -2.80 4.39
CA ARG A 62 -6.52 -3.29 5.54
C ARG A 62 -5.18 -2.61 5.66
N LYS A 63 -4.62 -2.64 6.84
CA LYS A 63 -3.26 -2.19 7.09
C LYS A 63 -2.36 -3.42 7.20
N GLY A 64 -1.24 -3.39 6.53
CA GLY A 64 -0.23 -4.44 6.68
C GLY A 64 0.46 -4.32 8.02
N ASP A 65 1.28 -5.32 8.37
CA ASP A 65 2.06 -5.29 9.60
C ASP A 65 3.10 -4.19 9.52
N ALA A 66 3.25 -3.42 10.60
CA ALA A 66 4.23 -2.36 10.66
C ALA A 66 5.65 -2.95 10.71
N TYR A 67 6.59 -2.30 10.04
CA TYR A 67 7.99 -2.65 10.12
C TYR A 67 8.81 -1.38 10.28
N ASP A 68 9.95 -1.47 10.97
CA ASP A 68 10.75 -0.30 11.26
C ASP A 68 11.78 -0.06 10.16
N VAL A 69 11.91 1.21 9.77
CA VAL A 69 12.89 1.62 8.77
C VAL A 69 13.66 2.81 9.34
N ALA A 70 14.98 2.79 9.23
CA ALA A 70 15.83 3.89 9.68
C ALA A 70 15.71 5.07 8.73
N GLY A 71 15.65 6.27 9.27
CA GLY A 71 15.62 7.49 8.51
C GLY A 71 14.55 8.46 8.97
N GLU A 72 14.55 9.63 8.35
CA GLU A 72 13.59 10.69 8.61
C GLU A 72 12.25 10.34 7.97
N GLN A 73 11.16 10.69 8.61
CA GLN A 73 9.82 10.23 8.22
C GLN A 73 9.47 10.47 6.76
N GLU A 74 9.67 11.67 6.27
CA GLU A 74 9.30 11.98 4.89
C GLU A 74 10.19 11.26 3.88
N GLN A 75 11.48 11.16 4.18
CA GLN A 75 12.41 10.44 3.31
C GLN A 75 12.07 8.97 3.26
N VAL A 76 11.76 8.37 4.41
CA VAL A 76 11.37 6.97 4.49
C VAL A 76 10.08 6.75 3.71
N ALA A 77 9.09 7.63 3.88
CA ALA A 77 7.81 7.50 3.19
C ALA A 77 8.00 7.53 1.67
N ARG A 78 8.81 8.46 1.17
CA ARG A 78 9.06 8.56 -0.27
C ARG A 78 9.85 7.37 -0.80
N ALA A 79 10.86 6.93 -0.06
CA ALA A 79 11.66 5.78 -0.47
C ALA A 79 10.83 4.51 -0.54
N GLU A 80 9.95 4.30 0.45
CA GLU A 80 9.09 3.13 0.46
C GLU A 80 8.04 3.19 -0.65
N ALA A 81 7.50 4.37 -0.94
CA ALA A 81 6.58 4.54 -2.05
C ALA A 81 7.26 4.20 -3.37
N LEU A 82 8.48 4.68 -3.59
CA LEU A 82 9.24 4.37 -4.81
C LEU A 82 9.54 2.89 -4.92
N ARG A 83 9.87 2.25 -3.81
CA ARG A 83 10.13 0.81 -3.79
C ARG A 83 8.86 0.04 -4.20
N LEU A 84 7.72 0.44 -3.68
CA LEU A 84 6.45 -0.21 -4.03
C LEU A 84 6.09 0.01 -5.50
N GLU A 85 6.34 1.22 -6.03
CA GLU A 85 6.11 1.49 -7.45
C GLU A 85 6.94 0.57 -8.33
N ALA A 86 8.18 0.32 -7.94
CA ALA A 86 9.07 -0.55 -8.69
C ALA A 86 8.68 -2.02 -8.56
N GLU A 87 8.30 -2.45 -7.36
CA GLU A 87 7.92 -3.85 -7.11
C GLU A 87 6.57 -4.20 -7.73
N TYR A 88 5.65 -3.27 -7.71
CA TYR A 88 4.30 -3.49 -8.25
C TYR A 88 4.20 -2.85 -9.64
N ASP A 89 4.96 -3.42 -10.57
CA ASP A 89 4.94 -2.96 -11.95
C ASP A 89 3.59 -3.34 -12.61
N THR A 90 3.43 -2.91 -13.86
CA THR A 90 2.18 -3.13 -14.59
C THR A 90 1.81 -4.61 -14.64
N ASP A 91 2.78 -5.47 -14.90
CA ASP A 91 2.52 -6.91 -15.03
C ASP A 91 2.07 -7.52 -13.69
N ARG A 92 2.71 -7.12 -12.60
CA ARG A 92 2.33 -7.60 -11.27
C ARG A 92 0.95 -7.13 -10.88
N ILE A 93 0.63 -5.86 -11.17
CA ILE A 93 -0.70 -5.31 -10.90
C ILE A 93 -1.76 -6.07 -11.70
N LYS A 94 -1.50 -6.36 -12.98
CA LYS A 94 -2.42 -7.14 -13.80
C LYS A 94 -2.63 -8.54 -13.21
N ALA A 95 -1.57 -9.16 -12.73
CA ALA A 95 -1.66 -10.48 -12.11
C ALA A 95 -2.51 -10.45 -10.83
N LEU A 96 -2.36 -9.39 -10.02
CA LEU A 96 -3.18 -9.22 -8.83
C LEU A 96 -4.65 -9.09 -9.20
N ILE A 97 -4.98 -8.25 -10.19
CA ILE A 97 -6.36 -8.07 -10.63
C ILE A 97 -6.92 -9.40 -11.16
N ALA A 98 -6.15 -10.12 -11.96
CA ALA A 98 -6.56 -11.40 -12.51
C ALA A 98 -6.88 -12.40 -11.41
N ASN A 99 -6.25 -12.25 -10.25
CA ASN A 99 -6.44 -13.11 -9.10
C ASN A 99 -7.31 -12.47 -8.02
N ASP A 100 -8.22 -11.61 -8.44
CA ASP A 100 -9.21 -10.95 -7.59
C ASP A 100 -8.61 -10.06 -6.51
N GLY A 101 -7.42 -9.55 -6.74
CA GLY A 101 -6.72 -8.67 -5.81
C GLY A 101 -5.82 -9.38 -4.83
N TRP A 102 -5.71 -10.70 -4.91
CA TRP A 102 -4.91 -11.48 -3.98
C TRP A 102 -3.57 -11.89 -4.59
N ASP A 103 -2.53 -11.80 -3.76
CA ASP A 103 -1.20 -12.27 -4.15
C ASP A 103 -1.07 -13.74 -3.76
N ARG A 104 -0.96 -14.60 -4.76
CA ARG A 104 -0.85 -16.04 -4.55
C ARG A 104 0.54 -16.59 -4.79
N ARG A 105 1.52 -15.74 -4.81
CA ARG A 105 2.89 -16.24 -4.90
C ARG A 105 3.21 -16.97 -3.60
N ALA A 106 3.54 -18.20 -3.76
CA ALA A 106 3.88 -19.05 -2.62
C ALA A 106 5.28 -18.71 -2.12
#